data_0e5780c7bdc12ca8ec7f621bf7c3043a
#
_entry.id   0e5780c7bdc12ca8ec7f621bf7c3043a
#
_cell.length_a   1.000
_cell.length_b   1.000
_cell.length_c   1.000
_cell.angle_alpha   90.00
_cell.angle_beta   90.00
_cell.angle_gamma   90.00
#
_symmetry.space_group_name_H-M   'P 1'
#
loop_
_entity.id
_entity.type
_entity.pdbx_description
1 polymer ?
#
loop_
_entity_poly.entity_id
_entity_poly.type
_entity_poly.pdbx_seq_one_letter_code
_entity_poly.pdbx_strand_id
1 'polypeptide(L)'
;MAFKKMVERLTRPVEEIDREQLTAFCDARLLSAMDAIHARERVRVGGEVRSVRIVPRAGAPALEVTVSDGRGSVVGVFLGRRKIAGLSPGRRVAFEGVTARDGKRYLVFNPIYELLA
;
A
#
# COMPACT_ATOMS: atom_id res chain seq x y z
N MET A 1 34.81 -12.39 -5.00
CA MET A 1 33.45 -12.58 -5.51
C MET A 1 32.42 -12.50 -4.41
N ALA A 2 32.37 -13.44 -3.46
CA ALA A 2 31.45 -13.39 -2.32
C ALA A 2 31.67 -12.16 -1.43
N PHE A 3 32.92 -11.75 -1.22
CA PHE A 3 33.28 -10.59 -0.45
C PHE A 3 32.74 -9.29 -1.08
N LYS A 4 32.83 -9.16 -2.40
CA LYS A 4 32.34 -8.00 -3.13
C LYS A 4 30.82 -7.84 -2.99
N LYS A 5 30.06 -8.94 -3.11
CA LYS A 5 28.61 -8.92 -2.90
C LYS A 5 28.22 -8.54 -1.48
N MET A 6 29.00 -9.02 -0.49
CA MET A 6 28.75 -8.69 0.91
C MET A 6 28.98 -7.21 1.19
N VAL A 7 30.03 -6.62 0.62
CA VAL A 7 30.31 -5.19 0.75
C VAL A 7 29.21 -4.35 0.08
N GLU A 8 28.74 -4.75 -1.10
CA GLU A 8 27.63 -4.08 -1.78
C GLU A 8 26.37 -4.08 -0.92
N ARG A 9 26.02 -5.20 -0.28
CA ARG A 9 24.87 -5.27 0.62
C ARG A 9 25.01 -4.35 1.82
N LEU A 10 26.20 -4.26 2.40
CA LEU A 10 26.44 -3.41 3.56
C LEU A 10 26.40 -1.91 3.23
N THR A 11 26.63 -1.55 1.98
CA THR A 11 26.62 -0.15 1.54
C THR A 11 25.27 0.30 0.95
N ARG A 12 24.30 -0.62 0.80
CA ARG A 12 22.97 -0.29 0.28
C ARG A 12 22.18 0.49 1.34
N PRO A 13 21.39 1.53 0.89
CA PRO A 13 20.51 2.24 1.81
C PRO A 13 19.51 1.32 2.50
N VAL A 14 19.22 1.60 3.76
CA VAL A 14 18.25 0.83 4.56
C VAL A 14 16.87 0.86 3.89
N GLU A 15 16.46 2.01 3.34
CA GLU A 15 15.20 2.18 2.64
C GLU A 15 15.06 1.25 1.44
N GLU A 16 16.16 1.01 0.72
CA GLU A 16 16.15 0.10 -0.42
C GLU A 16 15.98 -1.36 0.02
N ILE A 17 16.64 -1.76 1.09
CA ILE A 17 16.52 -3.10 1.68
C ILE A 17 15.09 -3.32 2.19
N ASP A 18 14.53 -2.33 2.91
CA ASP A 18 13.18 -2.38 3.42
C ASP A 18 12.15 -2.49 2.28
N ARG A 19 12.38 -1.77 1.19
CA ARG A 19 11.51 -1.82 0.01
C ARG A 19 11.51 -3.21 -0.61
N GLU A 20 12.68 -3.84 -0.75
CA GLU A 20 12.79 -5.18 -1.30
C GLU A 20 12.10 -6.22 -0.41
N GLN A 21 12.25 -6.09 0.90
CA GLN A 21 11.60 -6.98 1.85
C GLN A 21 10.09 -6.85 1.79
N LEU A 22 9.58 -5.62 1.68
CA LEU A 22 8.16 -5.37 1.55
C LEU A 22 7.60 -5.95 0.26
N THR A 23 8.31 -5.75 -0.84
CA THR A 23 7.94 -6.31 -2.15
C THR A 23 7.87 -7.85 -2.08
N ALA A 24 8.88 -8.48 -1.50
CA ALA A 24 8.90 -9.93 -1.34
C ALA A 24 7.76 -10.44 -0.44
N PHE A 25 7.44 -9.71 0.62
CA PHE A 25 6.33 -10.02 1.51
C PHE A 25 5.00 -10.02 0.73
N CYS A 26 4.78 -9.03 -0.12
CA CYS A 26 3.57 -8.91 -0.93
C CYS A 26 3.50 -9.98 -2.01
N ASP A 27 4.61 -10.24 -2.68
CA ASP A 27 4.68 -11.27 -3.73
C ASP A 27 4.40 -12.67 -3.18
N ALA A 28 4.89 -12.98 -1.99
CA ALA A 28 4.64 -14.26 -1.34
C ALA A 28 3.14 -14.47 -1.02
N ARG A 29 2.37 -13.40 -0.93
CA ARG A 29 0.92 -13.43 -0.68
C ARG A 29 0.09 -13.30 -1.94
N LEU A 30 0.73 -13.31 -3.11
CA LEU A 30 0.09 -13.21 -4.42
C LEU A 30 -0.74 -11.94 -4.58
N LEU A 31 -0.30 -10.85 -3.95
CA LEU A 31 -0.90 -9.53 -4.13
C LEU A 31 -0.45 -8.95 -5.47
N SER A 32 -1.35 -8.25 -6.15
CA SER A 32 -1.02 -7.61 -7.43
C SER A 32 0.01 -6.49 -7.21
N ALA A 33 0.97 -6.40 -8.12
CA ALA A 33 1.99 -5.34 -8.07
C ALA A 33 1.34 -3.99 -8.34
N MET A 34 1.56 -3.03 -7.45
CA MET A 34 0.92 -1.71 -7.54
C MET A 34 1.40 -0.87 -8.72
N ASP A 35 2.56 -1.19 -9.29
CA ASP A 35 3.07 -0.54 -10.49
C ASP A 35 2.51 -1.13 -11.80
N ALA A 36 1.68 -2.17 -11.70
CA ALA A 36 1.11 -2.87 -12.87
C ALA A 36 -0.42 -2.85 -12.90
N ILE A 37 -1.08 -2.14 -11.99
CA ILE A 37 -2.54 -2.05 -11.95
C ILE A 37 -3.05 -0.95 -12.89
N HIS A 38 -4.32 -1.07 -13.26
CA HIS A 38 -5.01 -0.11 -14.12
C HIS A 38 -6.30 0.35 -13.46
N ALA A 39 -6.80 1.52 -13.88
CA ALA A 39 -8.09 2.02 -13.41
C ALA A 39 -9.23 1.11 -13.89
N ARG A 40 -10.29 1.07 -13.07
CA ARG A 40 -11.52 0.28 -13.33
C ARG A 40 -11.30 -1.22 -13.33
N GLU A 41 -10.26 -1.67 -12.66
CA GLU A 41 -9.91 -3.08 -12.52
C GLU A 41 -10.13 -3.51 -11.07
N ARG A 42 -10.70 -4.71 -10.90
CA ARG A 42 -10.78 -5.30 -9.57
C ARG A 42 -9.42 -5.86 -9.20
N VAL A 43 -8.90 -5.41 -8.07
CA VAL A 43 -7.56 -5.79 -7.62
C VAL A 43 -7.58 -6.24 -6.16
N ARG A 44 -6.60 -7.04 -5.81
CA ARG A 44 -6.21 -7.29 -4.43
C ARG A 44 -4.76 -6.86 -4.29
N VAL A 45 -4.55 -5.75 -3.63
CA VAL A 45 -3.24 -5.14 -3.42
C VAL A 45 -2.98 -5.03 -1.93
N GLY A 46 -1.75 -4.84 -1.55
CA GLY A 46 -1.43 -4.65 -0.16
C GLY A 46 -0.01 -4.23 0.06
N GLY A 47 0.31 -3.97 1.29
CA GLY A 47 1.63 -3.54 1.68
C GLY A 47 1.60 -2.89 3.05
N GLU A 48 2.44 -1.89 3.22
CA GLU A 48 2.58 -1.17 4.49
C GLU A 48 1.86 0.16 4.42
N VAL A 49 1.07 0.46 5.45
CA VAL A 49 0.42 1.76 5.60
C VAL A 49 1.48 2.84 5.79
N ARG A 50 1.48 3.83 4.90
CA ARG A 50 2.41 4.95 4.93
C ARG A 50 1.80 6.17 5.59
N SER A 51 0.52 6.43 5.36
CA SER A 51 -0.18 7.56 5.96
C SER A 51 -1.66 7.29 6.12
N VAL A 52 -2.25 7.96 7.09
CA VAL A 52 -3.69 7.93 7.35
C VAL A 52 -4.13 9.37 7.53
N ARG A 53 -5.11 9.82 6.74
CA ARG A 53 -5.62 11.18 6.78
C ARG A 53 -7.12 11.20 6.76
N ILE A 54 -7.71 12.22 7.41
CA ILE A 54 -9.14 12.50 7.30
C ILE A 54 -9.29 13.62 6.28
N VAL A 55 -10.03 13.36 5.20
CA VAL A 55 -10.25 14.30 4.11
C VAL A 55 -11.75 14.42 3.87
N PRO A 56 -12.34 15.63 3.90
CA PRO A 56 -13.77 15.78 3.61
C PRO A 56 -14.07 15.43 2.16
N ARG A 57 -15.14 14.67 1.96
CA ARG A 57 -15.67 14.36 0.63
C ARG A 57 -17.18 14.53 0.68
N ALA A 58 -17.71 15.35 -0.23
CA ALA A 58 -19.16 15.62 -0.32
C ALA A 58 -19.79 15.98 1.04
N GLY A 59 -19.09 16.76 1.85
CA GLY A 59 -19.59 17.22 3.15
C GLY A 59 -19.49 16.20 4.29
N ALA A 60 -18.91 15.03 4.04
CA ALA A 60 -18.70 13.99 5.05
C ALA A 60 -17.21 13.67 5.21
N PRO A 61 -16.79 13.16 6.38
CA PRO A 61 -15.41 12.73 6.52
C PRO A 61 -15.14 11.51 5.65
N ALA A 62 -13.89 11.37 5.19
CA ALA A 62 -13.41 10.16 4.55
C ALA A 62 -12.02 9.86 5.13
N LEU A 63 -11.76 8.60 5.43
CA LEU A 63 -10.45 8.17 5.89
C LEU A 63 -9.66 7.70 4.67
N GLU A 64 -8.55 8.38 4.38
CA GLU A 64 -7.63 8.01 3.30
C GLU A 64 -6.43 7.29 3.89
N VAL A 65 -6.26 6.05 3.50
CA VAL A 65 -5.16 5.19 3.95
C VAL A 65 -4.26 4.89 2.77
N THR A 66 -3.06 5.45 2.77
CA THR A 66 -2.08 5.22 1.71
C THR A 66 -1.23 4.02 2.06
N VAL A 67 -1.18 3.05 1.15
CA VAL A 67 -0.45 1.80 1.32
C VAL A 67 0.54 1.64 0.18
N SER A 68 1.74 1.17 0.49
CA SER A 68 2.80 0.93 -0.49
C SER A 68 3.27 -0.51 -0.43
N ASP A 69 3.51 -1.10 -1.60
CA ASP A 69 4.13 -2.43 -1.72
C ASP A 69 5.63 -2.37 -2.06
N GLY A 70 6.22 -1.18 -2.02
CA GLY A 70 7.60 -0.95 -2.41
C GLY A 70 7.80 -0.63 -3.89
N ARG A 71 6.78 -0.86 -4.73
CA ARG A 71 6.81 -0.55 -6.17
C ARG A 71 5.91 0.63 -6.53
N GLY A 72 4.82 0.80 -5.81
CA GLY A 72 3.85 1.86 -6.02
C GLY A 72 3.03 2.06 -4.79
N SER A 73 1.95 2.83 -4.92
CA SER A 73 1.03 3.08 -3.81
C SER A 73 -0.43 3.11 -4.29
N VAL A 74 -1.31 2.76 -3.37
CA VAL A 74 -2.76 2.81 -3.55
C VAL A 74 -3.37 3.43 -2.30
N VAL A 75 -4.41 4.22 -2.49
CA VAL A 75 -5.13 4.86 -1.39
C VAL A 75 -6.48 4.17 -1.19
N GLY A 76 -6.68 3.57 -0.03
CA GLY A 76 -8.00 3.11 0.39
C GLY A 76 -8.78 4.30 0.92
N VAL A 77 -9.97 4.53 0.39
CA VAL A 77 -10.83 5.64 0.80
C VAL A 77 -12.08 5.07 1.48
N PHE A 78 -12.16 5.26 2.79
CA PHE A 78 -13.29 4.76 3.60
C PHE A 78 -14.25 5.92 3.86
N LEU A 79 -15.34 5.92 3.12
CA LEU A 79 -16.32 7.02 3.16
C LEU A 79 -17.09 7.00 4.48
N GLY A 80 -17.26 8.18 5.07
CA GLY A 80 -17.98 8.34 6.33
C GLY A 80 -17.23 7.86 7.57
N ARG A 81 -15.97 7.46 7.43
CA ARG A 81 -15.17 6.95 8.54
C ARG A 81 -14.09 7.96 8.93
N ARG A 82 -13.81 8.06 10.22
CA ARG A 82 -12.72 8.88 10.76
C ARG A 82 -11.58 8.05 11.29
N LYS A 83 -11.85 6.79 11.65
CA LYS A 83 -10.85 5.88 12.23
C LYS A 83 -11.27 4.44 11.95
N ILE A 84 -10.27 3.62 11.65
CA ILE A 84 -10.44 2.18 11.54
C ILE A 84 -9.33 1.53 12.35
N ALA A 85 -9.71 0.70 13.33
CA ALA A 85 -8.75 0.02 14.19
C ALA A 85 -7.80 -0.85 13.35
N GLY A 86 -6.51 -0.76 13.64
CA GLY A 86 -5.48 -1.53 12.95
C GLY A 86 -4.93 -0.88 11.68
N LEU A 87 -5.59 0.14 11.12
CA LEU A 87 -5.08 0.88 9.97
C LEU A 87 -4.28 2.09 10.45
N SER A 88 -3.04 1.85 10.80
CA SER A 88 -2.10 2.88 11.26
C SER A 88 -0.77 2.71 10.55
N PRO A 89 0.03 3.79 10.43
CA PRO A 89 1.33 3.71 9.77
C PRO A 89 2.19 2.58 10.32
N GLY A 90 2.83 1.85 9.42
CA GLY A 90 3.67 0.69 9.75
C GLY A 90 2.94 -0.65 9.73
N ARG A 91 1.61 -0.67 9.80
CA ARG A 91 0.83 -1.92 9.71
C ARG A 91 0.77 -2.40 8.27
N ARG A 92 0.72 -3.70 8.10
CA ARG A 92 0.57 -4.32 6.79
C ARG A 92 -0.88 -4.75 6.59
N VAL A 93 -1.41 -4.42 5.40
CA VAL A 93 -2.82 -4.61 5.09
C VAL A 93 -2.99 -4.95 3.62
N ALA A 94 -4.01 -5.75 3.29
CA ALA A 94 -4.46 -5.96 1.93
C ALA A 94 -5.79 -5.25 1.72
N PHE A 95 -5.94 -4.65 0.54
CA PHE A 95 -7.17 -4.04 0.06
C PHE A 95 -7.68 -4.78 -1.16
N GLU A 96 -8.98 -5.03 -1.20
CA GLU A 96 -9.63 -5.59 -2.38
C GLU A 96 -10.78 -4.70 -2.80
N GLY A 97 -10.85 -4.41 -4.09
CA GLY A 97 -11.90 -3.60 -4.67
C GLY A 97 -11.56 -3.15 -6.07
N VAL A 98 -12.39 -2.28 -6.61
CA VAL A 98 -12.21 -1.74 -7.96
C VAL A 98 -11.43 -0.44 -7.87
N THR A 99 -10.38 -0.32 -8.67
CA THR A 99 -9.54 0.88 -8.70
C THR A 99 -10.22 2.02 -9.45
N ALA A 100 -10.01 3.21 -8.94
CA ALA A 100 -10.33 4.46 -9.61
C ALA A 100 -9.06 5.29 -9.71
N ARG A 101 -9.02 6.22 -10.66
CA ARG A 101 -7.86 7.09 -10.83
C ARG A 101 -8.22 8.53 -10.51
N ASP A 102 -7.36 9.17 -9.71
CA ASP A 102 -7.48 10.58 -9.36
C ASP A 102 -6.10 11.22 -9.59
N GLY A 103 -5.93 11.85 -10.78
CA GLY A 103 -4.64 12.35 -11.19
C GLY A 103 -3.61 11.21 -11.32
N LYS A 104 -2.57 11.27 -10.50
CA LYS A 104 -1.53 10.23 -10.47
C LYS A 104 -1.79 9.15 -9.42
N ARG A 105 -2.87 9.28 -8.64
CA ARG A 105 -3.18 8.34 -7.56
C ARG A 105 -4.15 7.27 -8.03
N TYR A 106 -3.98 6.07 -7.53
CA TYR A 106 -4.99 5.03 -7.61
C TYR A 106 -5.73 4.97 -6.29
N LEU A 107 -7.07 4.98 -6.36
CA LEU A 107 -7.95 4.93 -5.21
C LEU A 107 -8.78 3.65 -5.25
N VAL A 108 -9.11 3.12 -4.08
CA VAL A 108 -10.11 2.08 -3.93
C VAL A 108 -11.11 2.58 -2.90
N PHE A 109 -12.35 2.81 -3.32
CA PHE A 109 -13.40 3.29 -2.43
C PHE A 109 -14.00 2.14 -1.64
N ASN A 110 -14.07 2.32 -0.31
CA ASN A 110 -14.61 1.32 0.61
C ASN A 110 -14.06 -0.09 0.35
N PRO A 111 -12.72 -0.26 0.32
CA PRO A 111 -12.15 -1.57 0.04
C PRO A 111 -12.50 -2.56 1.13
N ILE A 112 -12.58 -3.83 0.74
CA ILE A 112 -12.50 -4.92 1.70
C ILE A 112 -11.05 -4.95 2.17
N TYR A 113 -10.82 -4.93 3.48
CA TYR A 113 -9.46 -4.91 3.99
C TYR A 113 -9.20 -6.10 4.91
N GLU A 114 -7.95 -6.53 4.93
CA GLU A 114 -7.46 -7.59 5.78
C GLU A 114 -6.13 -7.16 6.38
N LEU A 115 -6.01 -7.21 7.71
CA LEU A 115 -4.73 -6.95 8.36
C LEU A 115 -3.83 -8.16 8.16
N LEU A 116 -2.60 -7.91 7.73
CA LEU A 116 -1.61 -8.96 7.46
C LEU A 116 -0.61 -9.04 8.60
N ALA A 117 -0.19 -10.25 8.88
CA ALA A 117 0.81 -10.51 9.91
C ALA A 117 2.23 -10.26 9.41
#